data_b00dbba0fbc01b34e108b0bed39653be
#
_entry.id   b00dbba0fbc01b34e108b0bed39653be
#
_cell.length_a   1.000
_cell.length_b   1.000
_cell.length_c   1.000
_cell.angle_alpha   90.00
_cell.angle_beta   90.00
_cell.angle_gamma   90.00
#
_symmetry.space_group_name_H-M   'P 1'
#
loop_
_entity.id
_entity.type
_entity.pdbx_description
1 polymer ?
#
loop_
_entity_poly.entity_id
_entity_poly.type
_entity_poly.pdbx_seq_one_letter_code
_entity_poly.pdbx_strand_id
1 'polypeptide(L)'
;LSARRAVSRSGQALPATRPPTLDEVATRAGVGRGTVSRVINGSAQVSDQAREAVRSAIAELGYVPNRAARTLVTQRTDSIALVVFESGERFFAEPFFGRIVQSISTGLVDRGLQMVLMIAQAPHERERLEGYLTRQHVDGALLLSLHGADPLPTKLEERGVATVRAGRPAGTDLGCYVDADNRGGARDAVAYLKERGRHRIATITGPQDMAAGIARLAGYHDVAGPGLVAHGDFSEESGAAATVQLLSQDPELDAIFAASDTMAAGALRILRERGLRTPQDVAVVGFDDSVVAAHTDPPLTSVHQPIEQMGQEMVRLLLSKIDGIEPEDPEVVLTTSLVIRGSA
;
A
#
# COMPACT_ATOMS: atom_id res chain seq x y z
N LEU A 1 57.98 -36.83 10.23
CA LEU A 1 58.46 -35.61 10.86
C LEU A 1 57.28 -34.71 11.14
N SER A 2 56.99 -34.61 12.42
CA SER A 2 55.86 -33.91 13.03
C SER A 2 56.12 -32.42 13.04
N ALA A 3 55.09 -31.63 12.71
CA ALA A 3 55.00 -30.20 13.11
C ALA A 3 53.59 -29.90 13.58
N ARG A 4 53.40 -29.98 14.88
CA ARG A 4 52.20 -29.51 15.59
C ARG A 4 52.22 -27.98 15.48
N ARG A 5 51.18 -27.40 14.85
CA ARG A 5 50.82 -25.99 14.98
C ARG A 5 49.92 -25.81 16.21
N ALA A 6 50.45 -25.07 17.17
CA ALA A 6 49.68 -24.58 18.31
C ALA A 6 48.61 -23.61 17.86
N VAL A 7 47.35 -23.91 18.18
CA VAL A 7 46.23 -22.99 18.04
C VAL A 7 46.15 -22.17 19.33
N SER A 8 46.45 -20.89 19.24
CA SER A 8 46.24 -19.92 20.32
C SER A 8 44.72 -19.75 20.53
N ARG A 9 44.27 -20.22 21.70
CA ARG A 9 42.92 -19.88 22.23
C ARG A 9 43.06 -18.53 22.98
N SER A 10 42.55 -17.46 22.41
CA SER A 10 42.16 -16.26 23.14
C SER A 10 41.00 -15.55 22.44
N GLY A 11 39.86 -16.23 22.41
CA GLY A 11 38.56 -15.62 22.19
C GLY A 11 37.98 -15.23 23.54
N GLN A 12 38.46 -14.13 24.16
CA GLN A 12 37.72 -13.49 25.23
C GLN A 12 36.43 -12.92 24.60
N ALA A 13 35.30 -13.56 24.89
CA ALA A 13 34.00 -12.95 24.69
C ALA A 13 33.98 -11.66 25.53
N LEU A 14 33.81 -10.52 24.87
CA LEU A 14 33.52 -9.27 25.55
C LEU A 14 32.32 -9.50 26.49
N PRO A 15 32.42 -9.04 27.77
CA PRO A 15 31.27 -9.19 28.68
C PRO A 15 30.09 -8.45 28.04
N ALA A 16 28.95 -9.12 27.94
CA ALA A 16 27.71 -8.52 27.50
C ALA A 16 27.37 -7.41 28.52
N THR A 17 27.71 -6.19 28.17
CA THR A 17 27.37 -5.01 28.98
C THR A 17 25.85 -4.92 28.99
N ARG A 18 25.26 -5.11 30.17
CA ARG A 18 23.82 -4.94 30.38
C ARG A 18 23.42 -3.55 29.89
N PRO A 19 22.34 -3.42 29.09
CA PRO A 19 21.86 -2.09 28.65
C PRO A 19 21.59 -1.20 29.87
N PRO A 20 21.94 0.09 29.79
CA PRO A 20 21.68 1.05 30.86
C PRO A 20 20.21 1.07 31.23
N THR A 21 19.91 1.36 32.50
CA THR A 21 18.54 1.44 33.02
C THR A 21 18.11 2.88 33.24
N LEU A 22 16.79 3.08 33.35
CA LEU A 22 16.20 4.40 33.69
C LEU A 22 16.71 4.92 35.03
N ASP A 23 17.00 4.05 36.00
CA ASP A 23 17.54 4.42 37.31
C ASP A 23 19.01 4.89 37.21
N GLU A 24 19.80 4.31 36.33
CA GLU A 24 21.18 4.78 36.07
C GLU A 24 21.18 6.16 35.39
N VAL A 25 20.25 6.42 34.47
CA VAL A 25 20.03 7.76 33.88
C VAL A 25 19.64 8.77 34.96
N ALA A 26 18.74 8.42 35.86
CA ALA A 26 18.26 9.26 36.95
C ALA A 26 19.42 9.63 37.89
N THR A 27 20.22 8.65 38.27
CA THR A 27 21.42 8.84 39.10
C THR A 27 22.44 9.76 38.41
N ARG A 28 22.71 9.52 37.10
CA ARG A 28 23.70 10.30 36.32
C ARG A 28 23.24 11.74 36.08
N ALA A 29 21.94 11.96 35.91
CA ALA A 29 21.32 13.28 35.71
C ALA A 29 21.08 14.04 37.01
N GLY A 30 21.22 13.40 38.19
CA GLY A 30 20.94 14.03 39.48
C GLY A 30 19.47 14.37 39.73
N VAL A 31 18.54 13.59 39.11
CA VAL A 31 17.10 13.81 39.20
C VAL A 31 16.36 12.53 39.59
N GLY A 32 15.12 12.65 40.01
CA GLY A 32 14.29 11.46 40.30
C GLY A 32 13.88 10.70 39.02
N ARG A 33 13.67 9.37 39.14
CA ARG A 33 13.19 8.49 38.07
C ARG A 33 11.94 9.04 37.37
N GLY A 34 11.00 9.63 38.10
CA GLY A 34 9.80 10.26 37.55
C GLY A 34 10.10 11.47 36.65
N THR A 35 11.17 12.22 36.96
CA THR A 35 11.61 13.34 36.12
C THR A 35 12.23 12.83 34.81
N VAL A 36 13.04 11.77 34.86
CA VAL A 36 13.58 11.13 33.65
C VAL A 36 12.45 10.64 32.77
N SER A 37 11.46 9.93 33.35
CA SER A 37 10.30 9.45 32.60
C SER A 37 9.51 10.58 31.94
N ARG A 38 9.27 11.71 32.65
CA ARG A 38 8.61 12.88 32.08
C ARG A 38 9.40 13.52 30.94
N VAL A 39 10.75 13.60 31.04
CA VAL A 39 11.59 14.11 29.96
C VAL A 39 11.52 13.22 28.72
N ILE A 40 11.62 11.90 28.89
CA ILE A 40 11.53 10.93 27.80
C ILE A 40 10.18 11.00 27.12
N ASN A 41 9.08 11.20 27.88
CA ASN A 41 7.71 11.31 27.36
C ASN A 41 7.31 12.72 26.91
N GLY A 42 8.27 13.66 26.81
CA GLY A 42 8.02 15.01 26.27
C GLY A 42 7.17 15.93 27.15
N SER A 43 7.01 15.64 28.45
CA SER A 43 6.20 16.45 29.36
C SER A 43 6.67 17.89 29.46
N ALA A 44 5.75 18.85 29.36
CA ALA A 44 6.04 20.26 29.55
C ALA A 44 6.34 20.64 31.02
N GLN A 45 6.02 19.77 31.97
CA GLN A 45 6.13 20.02 33.42
C GLN A 45 7.56 19.73 33.97
N VAL A 46 8.59 19.90 33.16
CA VAL A 46 9.99 19.69 33.57
C VAL A 46 10.79 20.94 33.23
N SER A 47 11.60 21.43 34.20
CA SER A 47 12.48 22.58 33.97
C SER A 47 13.50 22.31 32.87
N ASP A 48 13.89 23.34 32.13
CA ASP A 48 14.88 23.22 31.04
C ASP A 48 16.20 22.66 31.55
N GLN A 49 16.65 23.05 32.76
CA GLN A 49 17.85 22.53 33.38
C GLN A 49 17.77 21.00 33.62
N ALA A 50 16.64 20.50 34.14
CA ALA A 50 16.47 19.07 34.36
C ALA A 50 16.34 18.30 33.02
N ARG A 51 15.73 18.93 32.01
CA ARG A 51 15.60 18.37 30.67
C ARG A 51 16.97 18.16 30.02
N GLU A 52 17.84 19.18 30.12
CA GLU A 52 19.19 19.13 29.56
C GLU A 52 20.06 18.11 30.30
N ALA A 53 20.01 18.08 31.63
CA ALA A 53 20.76 17.12 32.45
C ALA A 53 20.37 15.66 32.09
N VAL A 54 19.06 15.37 31.86
CA VAL A 54 18.59 14.06 31.48
C VAL A 54 19.02 13.71 30.06
N ARG A 55 18.95 14.65 29.10
CA ARG A 55 19.38 14.41 27.72
C ARG A 55 20.90 14.09 27.65
N SER A 56 21.71 14.84 28.39
CA SER A 56 23.14 14.59 28.50
C SER A 56 23.44 13.20 29.09
N ALA A 57 22.76 12.82 30.18
CA ALA A 57 22.93 11.53 30.81
C ALA A 57 22.48 10.35 29.86
N ILE A 58 21.40 10.52 29.09
CA ILE A 58 20.98 9.56 28.09
C ILE A 58 22.05 9.37 27.01
N ALA A 59 22.60 10.47 26.48
CA ALA A 59 23.64 10.42 25.46
C ALA A 59 24.95 9.78 25.99
N GLU A 60 25.38 10.14 27.20
CA GLU A 60 26.60 9.60 27.81
C GLU A 60 26.51 8.10 28.11
N LEU A 61 25.37 7.64 28.59
CA LEU A 61 25.16 6.23 28.94
C LEU A 61 24.75 5.36 27.74
N GLY A 62 24.41 5.97 26.60
CA GLY A 62 23.81 5.25 25.46
C GLY A 62 22.48 4.61 25.81
N TYR A 63 21.71 5.24 26.73
CA TYR A 63 20.43 4.70 27.15
C TYR A 63 19.40 4.79 26.03
N VAL A 64 18.82 3.65 25.67
CA VAL A 64 17.68 3.58 24.74
C VAL A 64 16.42 3.34 25.56
N PRO A 65 15.43 4.25 25.49
CA PRO A 65 14.16 4.06 26.19
C PRO A 65 13.52 2.71 25.85
N ASN A 66 13.12 1.96 26.87
CA ASN A 66 12.46 0.68 26.67
C ASN A 66 11.04 0.92 26.13
N ARG A 67 10.83 0.60 24.84
CA ARG A 67 9.53 0.75 24.18
C ARG A 67 8.42 -0.02 24.91
N ALA A 68 8.68 -1.23 25.38
CA ALA A 68 7.70 -2.03 26.11
C ALA A 68 7.23 -1.34 27.41
N ALA A 69 8.13 -0.66 28.14
CA ALA A 69 7.77 0.11 29.31
C ALA A 69 6.95 1.37 28.96
N ARG A 70 7.26 2.01 27.81
CA ARG A 70 6.49 3.14 27.30
C ARG A 70 5.08 2.70 26.86
N THR A 71 4.97 1.61 26.11
CA THR A 71 3.68 1.05 25.69
C THR A 71 2.75 0.75 26.85
N LEU A 72 3.29 0.22 27.97
CA LEU A 72 2.50 -0.02 29.20
C LEU A 72 1.90 1.26 29.80
N VAL A 73 2.58 2.40 29.64
CA VAL A 73 2.12 3.68 30.20
C VAL A 73 1.22 4.44 29.23
N THR A 74 1.59 4.46 27.95
CA THR A 74 0.90 5.24 26.90
C THR A 74 -0.20 4.45 26.20
N GLN A 75 -0.21 3.13 26.35
CA GLN A 75 -1.02 2.18 25.57
C GLN A 75 -0.83 2.33 24.04
N ARG A 76 0.32 2.87 23.61
CA ARG A 76 0.69 3.06 22.20
C ARG A 76 2.01 2.38 21.90
N THR A 77 2.07 1.77 20.73
CA THR A 77 3.26 1.07 20.21
C THR A 77 4.08 1.94 19.27
N ASP A 78 3.55 3.08 18.84
CA ASP A 78 4.06 3.95 17.78
C ASP A 78 4.32 3.16 16.46
N SER A 79 3.52 2.11 16.22
CA SER A 79 3.64 1.22 15.07
C SER A 79 2.29 1.04 14.38
N ILE A 80 2.29 1.14 13.05
CA ILE A 80 1.12 0.95 12.20
C ILE A 80 1.37 -0.24 11.29
N ALA A 81 0.42 -1.17 11.22
CA ALA A 81 0.47 -2.26 10.25
C ALA A 81 0.01 -1.77 8.88
N LEU A 82 0.77 -2.10 7.85
CA LEU A 82 0.32 -2.06 6.47
C LEU A 82 0.18 -3.50 5.99
N VAL A 83 -1.06 -3.92 5.78
CA VAL A 83 -1.40 -5.30 5.41
C VAL A 83 -1.79 -5.35 3.94
N VAL A 84 -1.16 -6.26 3.20
CA VAL A 84 -1.43 -6.49 1.78
C VAL A 84 -1.91 -7.93 1.59
N PHE A 85 -3.10 -8.09 1.00
CA PHE A 85 -3.74 -9.40 0.79
C PHE A 85 -3.43 -9.93 -0.61
N GLU A 86 -2.15 -10.07 -0.93
CA GLU A 86 -1.64 -10.53 -2.21
C GLU A 86 -0.50 -11.53 -2.04
N SER A 87 -0.13 -12.19 -3.15
CA SER A 87 1.12 -12.95 -3.17
C SER A 87 2.32 -12.01 -3.11
N GLY A 88 3.42 -12.47 -2.53
CA GLY A 88 4.67 -11.71 -2.54
C GLY A 88 5.15 -11.40 -3.95
N GLU A 89 4.99 -12.34 -4.90
CA GLU A 89 5.35 -12.14 -6.30
C GLU A 89 4.60 -10.95 -6.91
N ARG A 90 3.28 -10.90 -6.76
CA ARG A 90 2.45 -9.82 -7.27
C ARG A 90 2.76 -8.49 -6.59
N PHE A 91 2.94 -8.49 -5.26
CA PHE A 91 3.29 -7.30 -4.51
C PHE A 91 4.55 -6.61 -5.06
N PHE A 92 5.58 -7.40 -5.41
CA PHE A 92 6.83 -6.84 -5.93
C PHE A 92 6.81 -6.54 -7.43
N ALA A 93 5.92 -7.18 -8.20
CA ALA A 93 5.83 -6.97 -9.65
C ALA A 93 4.99 -5.75 -10.03
N GLU A 94 4.01 -5.36 -9.20
CA GLU A 94 3.04 -4.32 -9.54
C GLU A 94 3.46 -2.94 -9.00
N PRO A 95 3.68 -1.93 -9.87
CA PRO A 95 4.18 -0.60 -9.47
C PRO A 95 3.29 0.13 -8.45
N PHE A 96 1.99 -0.16 -8.43
CA PHE A 96 1.02 0.40 -7.49
C PHE A 96 1.47 0.25 -6.04
N PHE A 97 1.93 -0.96 -5.67
CA PHE A 97 2.31 -1.25 -4.28
C PHE A 97 3.54 -0.45 -3.84
N GLY A 98 4.53 -0.29 -4.72
CA GLY A 98 5.71 0.52 -4.40
C GLY A 98 5.35 1.98 -4.08
N ARG A 99 4.47 2.58 -4.89
CA ARG A 99 4.04 3.97 -4.72
C ARG A 99 3.20 4.17 -3.45
N ILE A 100 2.21 3.31 -3.21
CA ILE A 100 1.33 3.44 -2.03
C ILE A 100 2.11 3.22 -0.72
N VAL A 101 3.01 2.21 -0.70
CA VAL A 101 3.89 1.94 0.45
C VAL A 101 4.78 3.14 0.75
N GLN A 102 5.39 3.74 -0.28
CA GLN A 102 6.23 4.93 -0.13
C GLN A 102 5.44 6.10 0.44
N SER A 103 4.25 6.38 -0.10
CA SER A 103 3.39 7.47 0.37
C SER A 103 2.98 7.29 1.84
N ILE A 104 2.51 6.09 2.20
CA ILE A 104 2.13 5.75 3.58
C ILE A 104 3.34 5.88 4.51
N SER A 105 4.49 5.31 4.11
CA SER A 105 5.72 5.36 4.91
C SER A 105 6.14 6.80 5.20
N THR A 106 6.14 7.66 4.20
CA THR A 106 6.46 9.09 4.37
C THR A 106 5.51 9.75 5.35
N GLY A 107 4.20 9.56 5.18
CA GLY A 107 3.19 10.14 6.08
C GLY A 107 3.30 9.68 7.54
N LEU A 108 3.75 8.46 7.78
CA LEU A 108 3.97 7.92 9.13
C LEU A 108 5.29 8.42 9.75
N VAL A 109 6.38 8.45 8.97
CA VAL A 109 7.69 8.93 9.44
C VAL A 109 7.63 10.38 9.91
N ASP A 110 6.93 11.25 9.18
CA ASP A 110 6.73 12.65 9.55
C ASP A 110 6.05 12.83 10.94
N ARG A 111 5.41 11.78 11.41
CA ARG A 111 4.73 11.73 12.73
C ARG A 111 5.46 10.88 13.77
N GLY A 112 6.66 10.41 13.45
CA GLY A 112 7.47 9.58 14.33
C GLY A 112 6.96 8.15 14.52
N LEU A 113 6.09 7.68 13.62
CA LEU A 113 5.50 6.34 13.64
C LEU A 113 6.29 5.38 12.74
N GLN A 114 6.24 4.09 13.08
CA GLN A 114 6.87 3.03 12.30
C GLN A 114 5.82 2.25 11.51
N MET A 115 6.17 1.86 10.28
CA MET A 115 5.35 0.98 9.47
C MET A 115 5.84 -0.47 9.62
N VAL A 116 4.90 -1.38 9.85
CA VAL A 116 5.12 -2.84 9.82
C VAL A 116 4.40 -3.38 8.59
N LEU A 117 5.14 -3.71 7.53
CA LEU A 117 4.57 -4.31 6.33
C LEU A 117 4.32 -5.80 6.57
N MET A 118 3.10 -6.24 6.28
CA MET A 118 2.66 -7.62 6.40
C MET A 118 1.98 -8.04 5.09
N ILE A 119 2.45 -9.13 4.49
CA ILE A 119 1.87 -9.71 3.27
C ILE A 119 1.25 -11.04 3.67
N ALA A 120 -0.02 -11.26 3.32
CA ALA A 120 -0.76 -12.45 3.70
C ALA A 120 -1.75 -12.84 2.60
N GLN A 121 -1.52 -13.98 1.96
CA GLN A 121 -2.41 -14.54 0.94
C GLN A 121 -3.19 -15.73 1.46
N ALA A 122 -2.49 -16.69 2.07
CA ALA A 122 -3.08 -17.95 2.50
C ALA A 122 -3.93 -17.80 3.78
N PRO A 123 -4.97 -18.63 3.98
CA PRO A 123 -5.83 -18.57 5.16
C PRO A 123 -5.08 -18.64 6.49
N HIS A 124 -4.08 -19.52 6.60
CA HIS A 124 -3.28 -19.67 7.82
C HIS A 124 -2.39 -18.44 8.11
N GLU A 125 -1.96 -17.71 7.08
CA GLU A 125 -1.24 -16.43 7.23
C GLU A 125 -2.18 -15.36 7.76
N ARG A 126 -3.42 -15.32 7.29
CA ARG A 126 -4.46 -14.40 7.76
C ARG A 126 -4.81 -14.61 9.24
N GLU A 127 -4.91 -15.86 9.71
CA GLU A 127 -5.15 -16.17 11.12
C GLU A 127 -4.00 -15.68 12.01
N ARG A 128 -2.74 -15.89 11.59
CA ARG A 128 -1.57 -15.39 12.30
C ARG A 128 -1.54 -13.86 12.35
N LEU A 129 -1.89 -13.23 11.25
CA LEU A 129 -1.98 -11.78 11.10
C LEU A 129 -3.06 -11.21 12.02
N GLU A 130 -4.27 -11.76 12.03
CA GLU A 130 -5.35 -11.36 12.93
C GLU A 130 -4.89 -11.46 14.39
N GLY A 131 -4.25 -12.58 14.77
CA GLY A 131 -3.69 -12.77 16.11
C GLY A 131 -2.60 -11.76 16.47
N TYR A 132 -1.80 -11.29 15.50
CA TYR A 132 -0.79 -10.25 15.73
C TYR A 132 -1.43 -8.86 15.91
N LEU A 133 -2.35 -8.49 15.03
CA LEU A 133 -3.00 -7.18 15.04
C LEU A 133 -3.82 -6.95 16.32
N THR A 134 -4.48 -8.00 16.84
CA THR A 134 -5.36 -7.90 18.02
C THR A 134 -4.64 -7.98 19.37
N ARG A 135 -3.32 -8.28 19.38
CA ARG A 135 -2.51 -8.36 20.61
C ARG A 135 -1.77 -7.07 20.98
N GLN A 136 -2.24 -5.93 20.53
CA GLN A 136 -1.63 -4.62 20.79
C GLN A 136 -0.15 -4.51 20.36
N HIS A 137 0.21 -5.14 19.25
CA HIS A 137 1.55 -4.97 18.64
C HIS A 137 1.61 -3.75 17.74
N VAL A 138 0.45 -3.23 17.33
CA VAL A 138 0.29 -2.04 16.49
C VAL A 138 -0.85 -1.20 17.01
N ASP A 139 -0.83 0.09 16.71
CA ASP A 139 -1.87 1.05 17.14
C ASP A 139 -3.05 1.06 16.17
N GLY A 140 -2.85 0.57 14.94
CA GLY A 140 -3.88 0.48 13.91
C GLY A 140 -3.37 -0.21 12.66
N ALA A 141 -4.26 -0.42 11.69
CA ALA A 141 -3.94 -1.13 10.45
C ALA A 141 -4.50 -0.43 9.20
N LEU A 142 -3.67 -0.35 8.17
CA LEU A 142 -4.02 0.01 6.80
C LEU A 142 -4.11 -1.27 5.97
N LEU A 143 -5.22 -1.47 5.26
CA LEU A 143 -5.54 -2.72 4.57
C LEU A 143 -5.59 -2.48 3.07
N LEU A 144 -4.79 -3.20 2.29
CA LEU A 144 -4.71 -3.11 0.83
C LEU A 144 -5.14 -4.43 0.18
N SER A 145 -5.72 -4.35 -1.02
CA SER A 145 -6.06 -5.50 -1.87
C SER A 145 -6.98 -6.50 -1.17
N LEU A 146 -8.06 -6.02 -0.59
CA LEU A 146 -9.10 -6.88 -0.05
C LEU A 146 -9.89 -7.52 -1.21
N HIS A 147 -10.13 -8.83 -1.11
CA HIS A 147 -10.89 -9.63 -2.05
C HIS A 147 -12.27 -10.00 -1.49
N GLY A 148 -13.31 -9.81 -2.28
CA GLY A 148 -14.67 -10.17 -1.89
C GLY A 148 -15.16 -9.46 -0.63
N ALA A 149 -16.05 -10.13 0.10
CA ALA A 149 -16.54 -9.67 1.40
C ALA A 149 -15.64 -10.21 2.52
N ASP A 150 -14.42 -9.69 2.63
CA ASP A 150 -13.47 -10.10 3.68
C ASP A 150 -13.97 -9.63 5.07
N PRO A 151 -14.17 -10.55 6.04
CA PRO A 151 -14.66 -10.19 7.36
C PRO A 151 -13.59 -9.59 8.29
N LEU A 152 -12.32 -9.60 7.90
CA LEU A 152 -11.22 -9.20 8.76
C LEU A 152 -11.31 -7.74 9.23
N PRO A 153 -11.64 -6.75 8.36
CA PRO A 153 -11.75 -5.36 8.81
C PRO A 153 -12.76 -5.20 9.95
N THR A 154 -13.95 -5.77 9.81
CA THR A 154 -15.00 -5.73 10.84
C THR A 154 -14.55 -6.42 12.14
N LYS A 155 -13.92 -7.59 12.05
CA LYS A 155 -13.37 -8.29 13.23
C LYS A 155 -12.29 -7.49 13.96
N LEU A 156 -11.46 -6.75 13.24
CA LEU A 156 -10.44 -5.89 13.84
C LEU A 156 -11.08 -4.72 14.59
N GLU A 157 -12.06 -4.07 13.98
CA GLU A 157 -12.80 -2.95 14.58
C GLU A 157 -13.60 -3.38 15.82
N GLU A 158 -14.26 -4.53 15.78
CA GLU A 158 -14.93 -5.14 16.95
C GLU A 158 -13.99 -5.40 18.13
N ARG A 159 -12.69 -5.59 17.84
CA ARG A 159 -11.64 -5.78 18.85
C ARG A 159 -10.89 -4.49 19.20
N GLY A 160 -11.37 -3.35 18.73
CA GLY A 160 -10.82 -2.03 19.05
C GLY A 160 -9.55 -1.67 18.26
N VAL A 161 -9.25 -2.37 17.17
CA VAL A 161 -8.15 -2.01 16.27
C VAL A 161 -8.66 -1.04 15.20
N ALA A 162 -8.16 0.18 15.21
CA ALA A 162 -8.49 1.17 14.19
C ALA A 162 -8.05 0.66 12.81
N THR A 163 -8.95 0.68 11.80
CA THR A 163 -8.64 0.25 10.44
C THR A 163 -9.06 1.29 9.40
N VAL A 164 -8.30 1.36 8.31
CA VAL A 164 -8.66 2.08 7.07
C VAL A 164 -8.34 1.19 5.88
N ARG A 165 -9.24 1.11 4.92
CA ARG A 165 -9.13 0.27 3.73
C ARG A 165 -8.74 1.10 2.49
N ALA A 166 -7.93 0.53 1.61
CA ALA A 166 -7.80 1.02 0.24
C ALA A 166 -8.82 0.31 -0.65
N GLY A 167 -9.58 1.09 -1.41
CA GLY A 167 -10.68 0.62 -2.22
C GLY A 167 -12.01 0.53 -1.47
N ARG A 168 -13.08 0.78 -2.18
CA ARG A 168 -14.44 0.72 -1.65
C ARG A 168 -14.79 -0.71 -1.26
N PRO A 169 -15.23 -0.97 -0.03
CA PRO A 169 -15.59 -2.32 0.38
C PRO A 169 -16.88 -2.81 -0.30
N ALA A 170 -17.01 -4.13 -0.41
CA ALA A 170 -18.27 -4.76 -0.83
C ALA A 170 -19.27 -4.73 0.35
N GLY A 171 -20.54 -4.45 0.06
CA GLY A 171 -21.61 -4.49 1.06
C GLY A 171 -22.10 -3.11 1.51
N THR A 172 -22.86 -3.09 2.60
CA THR A 172 -23.53 -1.88 3.13
C THR A 172 -22.80 -1.23 4.29
N ASP A 173 -22.00 -1.98 5.04
CA ASP A 173 -21.12 -1.46 6.08
C ASP A 173 -19.77 -1.11 5.46
N LEU A 174 -19.66 0.14 5.04
CA LEU A 174 -18.50 0.59 4.29
C LEU A 174 -17.30 0.87 5.20
N GLY A 175 -17.50 1.24 6.46
CA GLY A 175 -16.43 1.63 7.39
C GLY A 175 -15.58 2.77 6.81
N CYS A 176 -14.31 2.84 7.22
CA CYS A 176 -13.42 3.90 6.77
C CYS A 176 -12.56 3.41 5.59
N TYR A 177 -12.63 4.13 4.44
CA TYR A 177 -11.85 3.76 3.24
C TYR A 177 -11.40 4.98 2.41
N VAL A 178 -10.36 4.75 1.62
CA VAL A 178 -9.90 5.67 0.58
C VAL A 178 -9.90 4.92 -0.75
N ASP A 179 -10.54 5.46 -1.77
CA ASP A 179 -10.59 4.89 -3.11
C ASP A 179 -10.28 5.96 -4.17
N ALA A 180 -9.96 5.54 -5.39
CA ALA A 180 -9.97 6.38 -6.57
C ALA A 180 -11.32 6.25 -7.28
N ASP A 181 -11.73 7.25 -8.07
CA ASP A 181 -12.89 7.12 -8.94
C ASP A 181 -12.60 6.16 -10.11
N ASN A 182 -12.51 4.87 -9.77
CA ASN A 182 -12.23 3.79 -10.71
C ASN A 182 -13.26 3.71 -11.84
N ARG A 183 -14.54 3.92 -11.52
CA ARG A 183 -15.62 3.87 -12.52
C ARG A 183 -15.59 5.08 -13.45
N GLY A 184 -15.43 6.28 -12.90
CA GLY A 184 -15.32 7.50 -13.67
C GLY A 184 -14.10 7.51 -14.58
N GLY A 185 -12.92 7.13 -14.06
CA GLY A 185 -11.71 7.04 -14.87
C GLY A 185 -11.80 6.05 -16.02
N ALA A 186 -12.39 4.85 -15.77
CA ALA A 186 -12.63 3.88 -16.84
C ALA A 186 -13.64 4.38 -17.89
N ARG A 187 -14.73 5.01 -17.43
CA ARG A 187 -15.69 5.65 -18.31
C ARG A 187 -15.04 6.70 -19.21
N ASP A 188 -14.21 7.57 -18.65
CA ASP A 188 -13.55 8.66 -19.38
C ASP A 188 -12.52 8.11 -20.38
N ALA A 189 -11.79 7.04 -20.02
CA ALA A 189 -10.89 6.33 -20.92
C ALA A 189 -11.62 5.76 -22.16
N VAL A 190 -12.74 5.10 -21.93
CA VAL A 190 -13.53 4.49 -23.01
C VAL A 190 -14.25 5.56 -23.85
N ALA A 191 -14.72 6.64 -23.23
CA ALA A 191 -15.29 7.79 -23.94
C ALA A 191 -14.25 8.42 -24.87
N TYR A 192 -13.03 8.62 -24.40
CA TYR A 192 -11.91 9.11 -25.20
C TYR A 192 -11.66 8.23 -26.44
N LEU A 193 -11.63 6.90 -26.28
CA LEU A 193 -11.48 5.99 -27.42
C LEU A 193 -12.60 6.17 -28.46
N LYS A 194 -13.85 6.32 -28.03
CA LYS A 194 -14.99 6.60 -28.93
C LYS A 194 -14.85 7.94 -29.63
N GLU A 195 -14.45 8.99 -28.94
CA GLU A 195 -14.22 10.31 -29.51
C GLU A 195 -13.10 10.30 -30.57
N ARG A 196 -12.13 9.38 -30.43
CA ARG A 196 -11.08 9.13 -31.41
C ARG A 196 -11.52 8.25 -32.58
N GLY A 197 -12.82 7.91 -32.67
CA GLY A 197 -13.43 7.17 -33.77
C GLY A 197 -13.28 5.65 -33.63
N ARG A 198 -13.01 5.13 -32.42
CA ARG A 198 -12.97 3.68 -32.17
C ARG A 198 -14.38 3.16 -31.93
N HIS A 199 -14.73 2.06 -32.57
CA HIS A 199 -16.07 1.51 -32.57
C HIS A 199 -16.14 0.08 -32.01
N ARG A 200 -15.06 -0.68 -32.11
CA ARG A 200 -14.96 -2.07 -31.66
C ARG A 200 -14.02 -2.14 -30.46
N ILE A 201 -14.48 -1.58 -29.34
CA ILE A 201 -13.69 -1.43 -28.12
C ILE A 201 -13.89 -2.64 -27.25
N ALA A 202 -12.83 -3.36 -26.90
CA ALA A 202 -12.85 -4.41 -25.88
C ALA A 202 -12.25 -3.93 -24.55
N THR A 203 -12.46 -4.71 -23.49
CA THR A 203 -11.77 -4.49 -22.22
C THR A 203 -11.09 -5.73 -21.69
N ILE A 204 -9.93 -5.51 -21.05
CA ILE A 204 -9.23 -6.48 -20.21
C ILE A 204 -9.46 -6.06 -18.76
N THR A 205 -10.28 -6.83 -18.03
CA THR A 205 -10.66 -6.46 -16.65
C THR A 205 -9.57 -6.85 -15.66
N GLY A 206 -9.55 -6.18 -14.48
CA GLY A 206 -8.92 -6.74 -13.30
C GLY A 206 -9.76 -7.86 -12.66
N PRO A 207 -9.28 -8.45 -11.54
CA PRO A 207 -10.03 -9.44 -10.77
C PRO A 207 -11.43 -8.94 -10.40
N GLN A 208 -12.44 -9.80 -10.60
CA GLN A 208 -13.83 -9.43 -10.38
C GLN A 208 -14.32 -9.69 -8.95
N ASP A 209 -13.43 -10.04 -8.08
CA ASP A 209 -13.61 -10.06 -6.62
C ASP A 209 -12.95 -8.85 -5.92
N MET A 210 -12.30 -7.96 -6.71
CA MET A 210 -11.74 -6.70 -6.23
C MET A 210 -12.58 -5.50 -6.66
N ALA A 211 -12.81 -4.56 -5.75
CA ALA A 211 -13.60 -3.36 -6.01
C ALA A 211 -13.13 -2.56 -7.24
N ALA A 212 -11.82 -2.39 -7.39
CA ALA A 212 -11.24 -1.68 -8.53
C ALA A 212 -11.55 -2.38 -9.87
N GLY A 213 -11.42 -3.72 -9.92
CA GLY A 213 -11.74 -4.51 -11.12
C GLY A 213 -13.22 -4.40 -11.51
N ILE A 214 -14.11 -4.54 -10.54
CA ILE A 214 -15.55 -4.39 -10.72
C ILE A 214 -15.91 -2.99 -11.20
N ALA A 215 -15.38 -1.95 -10.55
CA ALA A 215 -15.70 -0.56 -10.86
C ALA A 215 -15.19 -0.14 -12.24
N ARG A 216 -13.96 -0.56 -12.62
CA ARG A 216 -13.38 -0.28 -13.95
C ARG A 216 -14.17 -0.97 -15.05
N LEU A 217 -14.63 -2.21 -14.84
CA LEU A 217 -15.54 -2.90 -15.78
C LEU A 217 -16.87 -2.18 -15.89
N ALA A 218 -17.46 -1.74 -14.80
CA ALA A 218 -18.70 -0.96 -14.83
C ALA A 218 -18.54 0.35 -15.62
N GLY A 219 -17.43 1.07 -15.43
CA GLY A 219 -17.12 2.28 -16.21
C GLY A 219 -16.98 2.02 -17.71
N TYR A 220 -16.39 0.89 -18.09
CA TYR A 220 -16.35 0.45 -19.49
C TYR A 220 -17.78 0.23 -20.03
N HIS A 221 -18.64 -0.49 -19.32
CA HIS A 221 -20.00 -0.76 -19.73
C HIS A 221 -20.88 0.50 -19.82
N ASP A 222 -20.62 1.51 -19.00
CA ASP A 222 -21.34 2.80 -19.05
C ASP A 222 -21.24 3.47 -20.43
N VAL A 223 -20.17 3.22 -21.19
CA VAL A 223 -19.90 3.86 -22.48
C VAL A 223 -19.97 2.86 -23.64
N ALA A 224 -19.32 1.70 -23.52
CA ALA A 224 -19.28 0.72 -24.60
C ALA A 224 -20.55 -0.14 -24.67
N GLY A 225 -21.33 -0.24 -23.58
CA GLY A 225 -22.40 -1.19 -23.44
C GLY A 225 -21.89 -2.63 -23.29
N PRO A 226 -22.71 -3.65 -23.59
CA PRO A 226 -22.27 -5.03 -23.61
C PRO A 226 -21.28 -5.22 -24.75
N GLY A 227 -19.99 -5.29 -24.43
CA GLY A 227 -18.89 -5.44 -25.37
C GLY A 227 -18.05 -6.68 -25.09
N LEU A 228 -16.95 -6.83 -25.82
CA LEU A 228 -16.01 -7.92 -25.62
C LEU A 228 -15.21 -7.69 -24.32
N VAL A 229 -15.25 -8.70 -23.45
CA VAL A 229 -14.61 -8.69 -22.15
C VAL A 229 -13.70 -9.91 -22.03
N ALA A 230 -12.44 -9.69 -21.69
CA ALA A 230 -11.51 -10.72 -21.24
C ALA A 230 -11.07 -10.43 -19.80
N HIS A 231 -10.86 -11.47 -19.02
CA HIS A 231 -10.48 -11.34 -17.61
C HIS A 231 -8.95 -11.41 -17.45
N GLY A 232 -8.42 -10.48 -16.70
CA GLY A 232 -7.04 -10.46 -16.23
C GLY A 232 -6.95 -10.40 -14.71
N ASP A 233 -5.74 -10.41 -14.21
CA ASP A 233 -5.41 -10.39 -12.78
C ASP A 233 -4.43 -9.26 -12.42
N PHE A 234 -4.31 -8.24 -13.30
CA PHE A 234 -3.37 -7.13 -13.28
C PHE A 234 -1.91 -7.49 -13.66
N SER A 235 -1.58 -8.77 -13.93
CA SER A 235 -0.26 -9.15 -14.46
C SER A 235 -0.12 -8.86 -15.95
N GLU A 236 1.13 -8.72 -16.43
CA GLU A 236 1.43 -8.57 -17.85
C GLU A 236 1.03 -9.83 -18.64
N GLU A 237 1.27 -11.01 -18.06
CA GLU A 237 0.94 -12.30 -18.65
C GLU A 237 -0.57 -12.45 -18.89
N SER A 238 -1.38 -12.04 -17.92
CA SER A 238 -2.84 -12.07 -18.08
C SER A 238 -3.32 -11.07 -19.14
N GLY A 239 -2.71 -9.90 -19.21
CA GLY A 239 -2.98 -8.91 -20.25
C GLY A 239 -2.66 -9.44 -21.65
N ALA A 240 -1.53 -10.13 -21.81
CA ALA A 240 -1.15 -10.78 -23.05
C ALA A 240 -2.12 -11.90 -23.46
N ALA A 241 -2.44 -12.81 -22.52
CA ALA A 241 -3.36 -13.90 -22.76
C ALA A 241 -4.78 -13.41 -23.13
N ALA A 242 -5.27 -12.39 -22.41
CA ALA A 242 -6.54 -11.74 -22.69
C ALA A 242 -6.57 -11.10 -24.09
N THR A 243 -5.48 -10.47 -24.52
CA THR A 243 -5.38 -9.86 -25.85
C THR A 243 -5.46 -10.93 -26.96
N VAL A 244 -4.78 -12.06 -26.79
CA VAL A 244 -4.88 -13.19 -27.73
C VAL A 244 -6.31 -13.68 -27.83
N GLN A 245 -7.01 -13.81 -26.70
CA GLN A 245 -8.42 -14.20 -26.65
C GLN A 245 -9.30 -13.21 -27.40
N LEU A 246 -9.19 -11.90 -27.11
CA LEU A 246 -10.00 -10.84 -27.72
C LEU A 246 -9.81 -10.80 -29.24
N LEU A 247 -8.59 -10.83 -29.74
CA LEU A 247 -8.28 -10.86 -31.18
C LEU A 247 -8.79 -12.13 -31.88
N SER A 248 -8.91 -13.25 -31.18
CA SER A 248 -9.50 -14.46 -31.73
C SER A 248 -11.02 -14.42 -31.82
N GLN A 249 -11.67 -13.69 -30.92
CA GLN A 249 -13.13 -13.49 -30.90
C GLN A 249 -13.56 -12.40 -31.89
N ASP A 250 -12.76 -11.35 -32.03
CA ASP A 250 -12.99 -10.26 -32.94
C ASP A 250 -11.68 -9.79 -33.61
N PRO A 251 -11.38 -10.32 -34.81
CA PRO A 251 -10.19 -9.90 -35.58
C PRO A 251 -10.22 -8.43 -36.06
N GLU A 252 -11.38 -7.78 -36.06
CA GLU A 252 -11.54 -6.36 -36.44
C GLU A 252 -11.58 -5.42 -35.24
N LEU A 253 -11.18 -5.90 -34.06
CA LEU A 253 -11.05 -5.10 -32.85
C LEU A 253 -10.16 -3.87 -33.12
N ASP A 254 -10.64 -2.65 -32.78
CA ASP A 254 -9.92 -1.40 -33.07
C ASP A 254 -9.42 -0.67 -31.81
N ALA A 255 -9.84 -1.11 -30.60
CA ALA A 255 -9.31 -0.57 -29.36
C ALA A 255 -9.45 -1.54 -28.17
N ILE A 256 -8.53 -1.40 -27.20
CA ILE A 256 -8.51 -2.12 -25.93
C ILE A 256 -8.41 -1.11 -24.78
N PHE A 257 -9.34 -1.17 -23.83
CA PHE A 257 -9.20 -0.60 -22.51
C PHE A 257 -8.70 -1.68 -21.56
N ALA A 258 -7.48 -1.57 -21.05
CA ALA A 258 -6.92 -2.48 -20.05
C ALA A 258 -7.03 -1.87 -18.66
N ALA A 259 -7.52 -2.64 -17.70
CA ALA A 259 -7.76 -2.17 -16.33
C ALA A 259 -6.49 -1.95 -15.50
N SER A 260 -5.27 -2.11 -16.07
CA SER A 260 -4.00 -1.63 -15.52
C SER A 260 -2.97 -1.41 -16.63
N ASP A 261 -1.96 -0.61 -16.35
CA ASP A 261 -0.84 -0.38 -17.28
C ASP A 261 -0.01 -1.63 -17.53
N THR A 262 0.12 -2.48 -16.53
CA THR A 262 0.85 -3.75 -16.64
C THR A 262 0.17 -4.69 -17.61
N MET A 263 -1.17 -4.84 -17.53
CA MET A 263 -1.93 -5.61 -18.52
C MET A 263 -1.89 -4.95 -19.92
N ALA A 264 -1.94 -3.61 -19.97
CA ALA A 264 -1.81 -2.88 -21.23
C ALA A 264 -0.45 -3.12 -21.91
N ALA A 265 0.64 -3.21 -21.12
CA ALA A 265 1.95 -3.56 -21.65
C ALA A 265 1.96 -4.98 -22.30
N GLY A 266 1.31 -5.94 -21.64
CA GLY A 266 1.08 -7.28 -22.21
C GLY A 266 0.28 -7.23 -23.51
N ALA A 267 -0.77 -6.37 -23.54
CA ALA A 267 -1.55 -6.16 -24.76
C ALA A 267 -0.71 -5.57 -25.89
N LEU A 268 0.06 -4.51 -25.65
CA LEU A 268 0.95 -3.89 -26.64
C LEU A 268 1.98 -4.88 -27.18
N ARG A 269 2.52 -5.74 -26.34
CA ARG A 269 3.45 -6.79 -26.74
C ARG A 269 2.81 -7.76 -27.75
N ILE A 270 1.61 -8.27 -27.47
CA ILE A 270 0.89 -9.18 -28.36
C ILE A 270 0.49 -8.51 -29.67
N LEU A 271 0.01 -7.26 -29.63
CA LEU A 271 -0.31 -6.51 -30.85
C LEU A 271 0.91 -6.40 -31.76
N ARG A 272 2.08 -6.02 -31.22
CA ARG A 272 3.33 -5.95 -31.96
C ARG A 272 3.76 -7.30 -32.52
N GLU A 273 3.67 -8.38 -31.74
CA GLU A 273 3.98 -9.76 -32.22
C GLU A 273 3.08 -10.20 -33.37
N ARG A 274 1.83 -9.68 -33.42
CA ARG A 274 0.86 -9.93 -34.50
C ARG A 274 1.01 -8.98 -35.71
N GLY A 275 1.95 -8.03 -35.64
CA GLY A 275 2.17 -7.02 -36.69
C GLY A 275 1.08 -5.94 -36.72
N LEU A 276 0.27 -5.80 -35.67
CA LEU A 276 -0.73 -4.75 -35.52
C LEU A 276 -0.08 -3.49 -34.91
N ARG A 277 -0.31 -2.36 -35.56
CA ARG A 277 0.28 -1.07 -35.16
C ARG A 277 -0.62 -0.38 -34.13
N THR A 278 -0.03 0.10 -33.08
CA THR A 278 -0.70 0.93 -32.08
C THR A 278 -0.28 2.37 -32.25
N PRO A 279 -1.19 3.37 -32.37
CA PRO A 279 -2.66 3.25 -32.27
C PRO A 279 -3.35 2.98 -33.61
N GLN A 280 -2.66 2.86 -34.74
CA GLN A 280 -3.26 2.92 -36.07
C GLN A 280 -4.28 1.80 -36.30
N ASP A 281 -3.88 0.56 -35.99
CA ASP A 281 -4.73 -0.62 -36.18
C ASP A 281 -5.57 -0.89 -34.91
N VAL A 282 -4.91 -0.90 -33.74
CA VAL A 282 -5.58 -1.07 -32.43
C VAL A 282 -5.06 -0.03 -31.43
N ALA A 283 -5.93 0.85 -30.93
CA ALA A 283 -5.61 1.77 -29.86
C ALA A 283 -5.62 1.05 -28.49
N VAL A 284 -4.76 1.48 -27.56
CA VAL A 284 -4.70 0.91 -26.22
C VAL A 284 -4.71 2.04 -25.17
N VAL A 285 -5.58 1.91 -24.18
CA VAL A 285 -5.59 2.77 -22.99
C VAL A 285 -5.45 1.91 -21.75
N GLY A 286 -4.55 2.31 -20.84
CA GLY A 286 -4.30 1.67 -19.55
C GLY A 286 -4.97 2.38 -18.38
N PHE A 287 -4.58 1.97 -17.18
CA PHE A 287 -4.99 2.56 -15.91
C PHE A 287 -3.81 2.51 -14.92
N ASP A 288 -3.69 3.46 -14.01
CA ASP A 288 -2.74 3.73 -12.93
C ASP A 288 -1.74 4.84 -13.22
N ASP A 289 -1.44 5.13 -14.49
CA ASP A 289 -0.40 6.07 -14.93
C ASP A 289 0.94 5.78 -14.22
N SER A 290 1.30 4.51 -14.25
CA SER A 290 2.52 4.00 -13.64
C SER A 290 3.76 4.29 -14.48
N VAL A 291 4.93 4.01 -13.90
CA VAL A 291 6.21 4.10 -14.64
C VAL A 291 6.18 3.25 -15.92
N VAL A 292 5.44 2.16 -15.95
CA VAL A 292 5.28 1.29 -17.13
C VAL A 292 4.68 2.07 -18.28
N ALA A 293 3.65 2.89 -18.05
CA ALA A 293 2.95 3.64 -19.10
C ALA A 293 3.90 4.58 -19.88
N ALA A 294 4.86 5.19 -19.21
CA ALA A 294 5.82 6.09 -19.87
C ALA A 294 6.90 5.37 -20.67
N HIS A 295 7.14 4.06 -20.41
CA HIS A 295 8.23 3.28 -20.99
C HIS A 295 7.78 2.23 -22.02
N THR A 296 6.48 2.11 -22.30
CA THR A 296 5.99 1.29 -23.42
C THR A 296 6.30 1.95 -24.76
N ASP A 297 6.25 1.15 -25.83
CA ASP A 297 6.37 1.62 -27.21
C ASP A 297 5.15 1.18 -28.03
N PRO A 298 4.27 2.16 -28.42
CA PRO A 298 4.32 3.59 -28.09
C PRO A 298 4.04 3.86 -26.61
N PRO A 299 4.39 5.07 -26.07
CA PRO A 299 4.06 5.45 -24.71
C PRO A 299 2.54 5.40 -24.47
N LEU A 300 2.12 4.77 -23.37
CA LEU A 300 0.75 4.39 -23.09
C LEU A 300 -0.09 5.58 -22.58
N THR A 301 -1.20 5.87 -23.26
CA THR A 301 -2.29 6.68 -22.73
C THR A 301 -2.90 5.92 -21.55
N SER A 302 -3.01 6.57 -20.39
CA SER A 302 -3.43 5.89 -19.16
C SER A 302 -4.23 6.80 -18.25
N VAL A 303 -5.12 6.22 -17.46
CA VAL A 303 -5.84 6.92 -16.40
C VAL A 303 -4.92 7.09 -15.19
N HIS A 304 -4.63 8.33 -14.84
CA HIS A 304 -3.86 8.65 -13.63
C HIS A 304 -4.67 8.39 -12.36
N GLN A 305 -4.13 7.53 -11.50
CA GLN A 305 -4.64 7.26 -10.16
C GLN A 305 -3.79 8.04 -9.14
N PRO A 306 -4.40 8.86 -8.26
CA PRO A 306 -3.67 9.72 -7.33
C PRO A 306 -3.14 8.93 -6.12
N ILE A 307 -2.28 7.95 -6.36
CA ILE A 307 -1.82 6.95 -5.38
C ILE A 307 -1.15 7.60 -4.18
N GLU A 308 -0.35 8.66 -4.41
CA GLU A 308 0.33 9.38 -3.34
C GLU A 308 -0.68 10.06 -2.40
N GLN A 309 -1.71 10.67 -2.96
CA GLN A 309 -2.77 11.29 -2.17
C GLN A 309 -3.60 10.22 -1.44
N MET A 310 -3.86 9.07 -2.07
CA MET A 310 -4.52 7.94 -1.40
C MET A 310 -3.78 7.53 -0.13
N GLY A 311 -2.45 7.34 -0.21
CA GLY A 311 -1.65 6.96 0.95
C GLY A 311 -1.68 8.01 2.07
N GLN A 312 -1.61 9.30 1.73
CA GLN A 312 -1.70 10.40 2.69
C GLN A 312 -3.07 10.43 3.40
N GLU A 313 -4.16 10.28 2.64
CA GLU A 313 -5.52 10.26 3.20
C GLU A 313 -5.76 9.03 4.08
N MET A 314 -5.24 7.86 3.70
CA MET A 314 -5.30 6.65 4.52
C MET A 314 -4.61 6.86 5.88
N VAL A 315 -3.42 7.48 5.88
CA VAL A 315 -2.72 7.82 7.13
C VAL A 315 -3.51 8.83 7.95
N ARG A 316 -4.03 9.89 7.33
CA ARG A 316 -4.83 10.92 8.01
C ARG A 316 -6.04 10.31 8.72
N LEU A 317 -6.82 9.50 8.00
CA LEU A 317 -8.01 8.85 8.54
C LEU A 317 -7.66 7.88 9.68
N LEU A 318 -6.62 7.07 9.51
CA LEU A 318 -6.22 6.11 10.54
C LEU A 318 -5.80 6.82 11.83
N LEU A 319 -5.02 7.89 11.72
CA LEU A 319 -4.57 8.63 12.90
C LEU A 319 -5.72 9.32 13.63
N SER A 320 -6.70 9.87 12.90
CA SER A 320 -7.93 10.39 13.53
C SER A 320 -8.64 9.31 14.34
N LYS A 321 -8.82 8.11 13.78
CA LYS A 321 -9.43 6.98 14.51
C LYS A 321 -8.62 6.56 15.75
N ILE A 322 -7.29 6.49 15.64
CA ILE A 322 -6.40 6.16 16.77
C ILE A 322 -6.47 7.21 17.88
N ASP A 323 -6.68 8.48 17.52
CA ASP A 323 -6.86 9.58 18.47
C ASP A 323 -8.29 9.67 19.04
N GLY A 324 -9.18 8.76 18.66
CA GLY A 324 -10.59 8.74 19.08
C GLY A 324 -11.43 9.86 18.45
N ILE A 325 -10.97 10.41 17.32
CA ILE A 325 -11.67 11.44 16.57
C ILE A 325 -12.36 10.77 15.38
N GLU A 326 -13.68 10.81 15.34
CA GLU A 326 -14.44 10.34 14.18
C GLU A 326 -14.15 11.26 12.99
N PRO A 327 -13.67 10.68 11.83
CA PRO A 327 -13.46 11.47 10.63
C PRO A 327 -14.77 12.07 10.10
N GLU A 328 -14.74 13.34 9.70
CA GLU A 328 -15.90 13.99 9.06
C GLU A 328 -16.30 13.27 7.77
N ASP A 329 -15.31 12.87 6.96
CA ASP A 329 -15.49 12.11 5.73
C ASP A 329 -14.75 10.76 5.86
N PRO A 330 -15.42 9.69 6.32
CA PRO A 330 -14.82 8.36 6.43
C PRO A 330 -14.67 7.65 5.07
N GLU A 331 -15.38 8.12 4.06
CA GLU A 331 -15.45 7.55 2.71
C GLU A 331 -14.82 8.52 1.69
N VAL A 332 -13.51 8.45 1.49
CA VAL A 332 -12.79 9.35 0.58
C VAL A 332 -12.67 8.70 -0.79
N VAL A 333 -13.21 9.38 -1.82
CA VAL A 333 -13.03 8.99 -3.22
C VAL A 333 -12.30 10.10 -3.95
N LEU A 334 -11.10 9.81 -4.45
CA LEU A 334 -10.24 10.76 -5.14
C LEU A 334 -10.48 10.72 -6.65
N THR A 335 -10.48 11.88 -7.28
CA THR A 335 -10.68 12.01 -8.72
C THR A 335 -9.50 11.46 -9.51
N THR A 336 -9.80 10.81 -10.63
CA THR A 336 -8.84 10.35 -11.63
C THR A 336 -8.77 11.30 -12.80
N SER A 337 -7.75 11.20 -13.66
CA SER A 337 -7.64 11.99 -14.88
C SER A 337 -6.94 11.19 -15.99
N LEU A 338 -7.30 11.45 -17.25
CA LEU A 338 -6.67 10.78 -18.38
C LEU A 338 -5.39 11.49 -18.79
N VAL A 339 -4.29 10.76 -18.88
CA VAL A 339 -2.99 11.20 -19.38
C VAL A 339 -2.80 10.66 -20.79
N ILE A 340 -2.92 11.56 -21.77
CA ILE A 340 -2.84 11.22 -23.18
C ILE A 340 -1.38 11.10 -23.62
N ARG A 341 -1.06 9.99 -24.33
CA ARG A 341 0.26 9.72 -24.92
C ARG A 341 0.10 9.17 -26.35
N GLY A 342 0.98 8.27 -26.77
CA GLY A 342 1.07 7.79 -28.15
C GLY A 342 0.24 6.56 -28.51
N SER A 343 -0.38 5.87 -27.54
CA SER A 343 -1.05 4.57 -27.77
C SER A 343 -2.54 4.68 -28.13
N ALA A 344 -3.13 5.88 -28.08
CA ALA A 344 -4.56 6.06 -28.37
C ALA A 344 -4.88 7.48 -28.88
#